data_df74e6b4e307b023402272a864d6c6a2
#
_entry.id   df74e6b4e307b023402272a864d6c6a2
#
_cell.length_a   1.000
_cell.length_b   1.000
_cell.length_c   1.000
_cell.angle_alpha   90.00
_cell.angle_beta   90.00
_cell.angle_gamma   90.00
#
_symmetry.space_group_name_H-M   'P 1'
#
loop_
_entity.id
_entity.type
_entity.pdbx_description
1 polymer ?
#
loop_
_entity_poly.entity_id
_entity_poly.type
_entity_poly.pdbx_seq_one_letter_code
_entity_poly.pdbx_strand_id
1 'polypeptide(L)'
;VLASGFLGSINGSAVANVVTTGTFTIPLMKKTGYSKEFAGSVEATASVGGQLLPPIMGAAAFVMAETLGVQYGVIIRAAVIPALLYYGGILVQVQMRATKEHLDGLPKEQMPKPGKVMRERGHLLIPIAFLLYMLIWSGRTVIFSAFWTIVVTILVAQLRPISRMSFKDICDAFVAGAKSTVSVAIACACVGIIVGVCGMTGFALNVAHAIIRIGQH
;
A
#
# COMPACT_ATOMS: atom_id res chain seq x y z
N VAL A 1 -11.53 -1.96 5.76
CA VAL A 1 -10.53 -0.90 5.92
C VAL A 1 -9.14 -1.49 6.14
N LEU A 2 -8.87 -2.17 7.28
CA LEU A 2 -7.52 -2.68 7.59
C LEU A 2 -7.01 -3.68 6.55
N ALA A 3 -7.84 -4.64 6.11
CA ALA A 3 -7.45 -5.63 5.11
C ALA A 3 -7.06 -4.96 3.78
N SER A 4 -7.84 -3.99 3.32
CA SER A 4 -7.55 -3.20 2.13
C SER A 4 -6.29 -2.36 2.31
N GLY A 5 -6.09 -1.75 3.49
CA GLY A 5 -4.88 -1.02 3.82
C GLY A 5 -3.61 -1.88 3.75
N PHE A 6 -3.62 -3.03 4.39
CA PHE A 6 -2.46 -3.94 4.39
C PHE A 6 -2.15 -4.48 2.99
N LEU A 7 -3.16 -4.90 2.22
CA LEU A 7 -2.93 -5.34 0.84
C LEU A 7 -2.47 -4.19 -0.05
N GLY A 8 -3.07 -3.00 0.12
CA GLY A 8 -2.66 -1.79 -0.59
C GLY A 8 -1.22 -1.37 -0.29
N SER A 9 -0.75 -1.54 0.96
CA SER A 9 0.63 -1.25 1.33
C SER A 9 1.66 -2.19 0.69
N ILE A 10 1.23 -3.38 0.28
CA ILE A 10 2.09 -4.37 -0.38
C ILE A 10 2.11 -4.14 -1.90
N ASN A 11 0.92 -3.94 -2.51
CA ASN A 11 0.85 -3.81 -3.97
C ASN A 11 1.14 -2.37 -4.46
N GLY A 12 1.07 -1.36 -3.59
CA GLY A 12 1.43 0.02 -3.87
C GLY A 12 0.53 0.75 -4.87
N SER A 13 -0.52 0.10 -5.38
CA SER A 13 -1.46 0.65 -6.37
C SER A 13 -2.88 0.70 -5.83
N ALA A 14 -3.43 1.90 -5.66
CA ALA A 14 -4.80 2.08 -5.19
C ALA A 14 -5.82 1.42 -6.11
N VAL A 15 -5.66 1.57 -7.43
CA VAL A 15 -6.58 1.00 -8.43
C VAL A 15 -6.55 -0.53 -8.39
N ALA A 16 -5.34 -1.13 -8.42
CA ALA A 16 -5.20 -2.58 -8.33
C ALA A 16 -5.76 -3.12 -7.00
N ASN A 17 -5.59 -2.37 -5.92
CA ASN A 17 -6.10 -2.75 -4.61
C ASN A 17 -7.63 -2.72 -4.57
N VAL A 18 -8.28 -1.66 -5.08
CA VAL A 18 -9.76 -1.60 -5.17
C VAL A 18 -10.31 -2.77 -5.97
N VAL A 19 -9.69 -3.10 -7.10
CA VAL A 19 -10.12 -4.24 -7.94
C VAL A 19 -9.95 -5.56 -7.21
N THR A 20 -8.89 -5.73 -6.44
CA THR A 20 -8.60 -6.99 -5.74
C THR A 20 -9.40 -7.11 -4.45
N THR A 21 -9.27 -6.15 -3.54
CA THR A 21 -9.91 -6.21 -2.22
C THR A 21 -11.39 -5.85 -2.26
N GLY A 22 -11.80 -4.95 -3.15
CA GLY A 22 -13.18 -4.53 -3.28
C GLY A 22 -14.14 -5.65 -3.68
N THR A 23 -13.65 -6.67 -4.38
CA THR A 23 -14.47 -7.84 -4.76
C THR A 23 -15.04 -8.59 -3.56
N PHE A 24 -14.39 -8.53 -2.39
CA PHE A 24 -14.88 -9.18 -1.17
C PHE A 24 -15.22 -8.19 -0.05
N THR A 25 -14.54 -7.06 0.05
CA THR A 25 -14.81 -6.08 1.11
C THR A 25 -16.13 -5.32 0.89
N ILE A 26 -16.43 -4.91 -0.36
CA ILE A 26 -17.67 -4.21 -0.68
C ILE A 26 -18.89 -5.11 -0.44
N PRO A 27 -18.97 -6.37 -0.94
CA PRO A 27 -20.06 -7.27 -0.61
C PRO A 27 -20.20 -7.54 0.89
N LEU A 28 -19.07 -7.62 1.62
CA LEU A 28 -19.07 -7.82 3.06
C LEU A 28 -19.71 -6.64 3.78
N MET A 29 -19.32 -5.41 3.45
CA MET A 29 -19.90 -4.18 4.03
C MET A 29 -21.40 -4.07 3.71
N LYS A 30 -21.81 -4.43 2.49
CA LYS A 30 -23.25 -4.46 2.12
C LYS A 30 -24.03 -5.49 2.96
N LYS A 31 -23.46 -6.66 3.23
CA LYS A 31 -24.09 -7.66 4.11
C LYS A 31 -24.25 -7.19 5.55
N THR A 32 -23.40 -6.32 6.03
CA THR A 32 -23.48 -5.71 7.36
C THR A 32 -24.41 -4.49 7.40
N GLY A 33 -25.02 -4.11 6.27
CA GLY A 33 -26.05 -3.06 6.21
C GLY A 33 -25.58 -1.70 5.68
N TYR A 34 -24.31 -1.55 5.34
CA TYR A 34 -23.84 -0.29 4.72
C TYR A 34 -24.40 -0.11 3.30
N SER A 35 -24.67 1.13 2.92
CA SER A 35 -25.05 1.46 1.55
C SER A 35 -23.94 1.13 0.57
N LYS A 36 -24.30 0.82 -0.69
CA LYS A 36 -23.32 0.46 -1.74
C LYS A 36 -22.37 1.61 -2.06
N GLU A 37 -22.85 2.85 -1.99
CA GLU A 37 -22.08 4.07 -2.23
C GLU A 37 -21.05 4.26 -1.11
N PHE A 38 -21.45 4.10 0.15
CA PHE A 38 -20.55 4.21 1.29
C PHE A 38 -19.51 3.08 1.30
N ALA A 39 -19.93 1.85 1.03
CA ALA A 39 -18.99 0.72 0.94
C ALA A 39 -17.94 0.93 -0.15
N GLY A 40 -18.34 1.43 -1.32
CA GLY A 40 -17.43 1.77 -2.41
C GLY A 40 -16.48 2.91 -2.06
N SER A 41 -16.96 3.97 -1.42
CA SER A 41 -16.11 5.10 -1.00
C SER A 41 -15.11 4.72 0.08
N VAL A 42 -15.50 3.91 1.06
CA VAL A 42 -14.59 3.39 2.10
C VAL A 42 -13.50 2.53 1.49
N GLU A 43 -13.85 1.65 0.55
CA GLU A 43 -12.87 0.79 -0.12
C GLU A 43 -11.88 1.60 -0.96
N ALA A 44 -12.38 2.56 -1.74
CA ALA A 44 -11.54 3.45 -2.54
C ALA A 44 -10.58 4.27 -1.65
N THR A 45 -11.09 4.85 -0.58
CA THR A 45 -10.29 5.64 0.38
C THR A 45 -9.26 4.75 1.08
N ALA A 46 -9.65 3.57 1.58
CA ALA A 46 -8.72 2.66 2.23
C ALA A 46 -7.62 2.17 1.27
N SER A 47 -7.95 1.97 0.00
CA SER A 47 -6.98 1.55 -1.02
C SER A 47 -5.98 2.65 -1.37
N VAL A 48 -6.42 3.91 -1.43
CA VAL A 48 -5.52 5.06 -1.61
C VAL A 48 -4.56 5.18 -0.43
N GLY A 49 -5.07 5.02 0.80
CA GLY A 49 -4.25 5.02 2.01
C GLY A 49 -3.16 3.96 2.03
N GLY A 50 -3.35 2.84 1.33
CA GLY A 50 -2.33 1.80 1.17
C GLY A 50 -1.01 2.32 0.58
N GLN A 51 -1.06 3.34 -0.26
CA GLN A 51 0.14 3.98 -0.81
C GLN A 51 0.95 4.77 0.23
N LEU A 52 0.32 5.16 1.34
CA LEU A 52 0.96 5.85 2.47
C LEU A 52 1.38 4.89 3.59
N LEU A 53 0.77 3.70 3.64
CA LEU A 53 0.99 2.76 4.73
C LEU A 53 2.27 1.95 4.51
N PRO A 54 3.27 2.02 5.43
CA PRO A 54 4.40 1.11 5.39
C PRO A 54 3.92 -0.37 5.38
N PRO A 55 4.66 -1.30 4.77
CA PRO A 55 6.10 -1.25 4.51
C PRO A 55 6.53 -0.81 3.11
N ILE A 56 5.75 -1.14 2.05
CA ILE A 56 6.21 -0.93 0.67
C ILE A 56 5.70 0.41 0.14
N MET A 57 4.49 0.82 0.54
CA MET A 57 3.87 2.08 0.11
C MET A 57 3.67 2.16 -1.42
N GLY A 58 3.43 3.34 -1.96
CA GLY A 58 3.34 3.56 -3.39
C GLY A 58 4.68 3.97 -4.02
N ALA A 59 4.75 3.99 -5.34
CA ALA A 59 5.95 4.36 -6.10
C ALA A 59 6.48 5.77 -5.72
N ALA A 60 5.60 6.68 -5.32
CA ALA A 60 5.98 8.02 -4.89
C ALA A 60 6.95 8.04 -3.70
N ALA A 61 6.87 7.05 -2.81
CA ALA A 61 7.77 6.96 -1.65
C ALA A 61 9.22 6.63 -2.08
N PHE A 62 9.40 5.83 -3.12
CA PHE A 62 10.73 5.55 -3.69
C PHE A 62 11.30 6.78 -4.38
N VAL A 63 10.49 7.48 -5.20
CA VAL A 63 10.89 8.73 -5.86
C VAL A 63 11.27 9.79 -4.81
N MET A 64 10.50 9.88 -3.72
CA MET A 64 10.79 10.80 -2.62
C MET A 64 12.14 10.49 -1.96
N ALA A 65 12.43 9.22 -1.66
CA ALA A 65 13.70 8.80 -1.08
C ALA A 65 14.90 9.16 -1.99
N GLU A 66 14.75 8.92 -3.29
CA GLU A 66 15.77 9.22 -4.30
C GLU A 66 15.98 10.73 -4.47
N THR A 67 14.89 11.51 -4.58
CA THR A 67 14.96 12.97 -4.74
C THR A 67 15.57 13.67 -3.51
N LEU A 68 15.28 13.16 -2.31
CA LEU A 68 15.83 13.69 -1.07
C LEU A 68 17.23 13.15 -0.74
N GLY A 69 17.72 12.14 -1.47
CA GLY A 69 19.00 11.50 -1.21
C GLY A 69 19.07 10.79 0.15
N VAL A 70 17.92 10.30 0.67
CA VAL A 70 17.84 9.63 1.95
C VAL A 70 17.55 8.13 1.79
N GLN A 71 17.93 7.35 2.81
CA GLN A 71 17.57 5.93 2.82
C GLN A 71 16.05 5.74 2.91
N TYR A 72 15.52 4.75 2.19
CA TYR A 72 14.09 4.45 2.18
C TYR A 72 13.51 4.18 3.58
N GLY A 73 14.31 3.60 4.49
CA GLY A 73 13.92 3.40 5.88
C GLY A 73 13.59 4.69 6.65
N VAL A 74 14.14 5.85 6.24
CA VAL A 74 13.78 7.16 6.81
C VAL A 74 12.36 7.53 6.39
N ILE A 75 12.04 7.33 5.11
CA ILE A 75 10.68 7.58 4.58
C ILE A 75 9.65 6.67 5.26
N ILE A 76 9.96 5.38 5.43
CA ILE A 76 9.10 4.43 6.16
C ILE A 76 8.76 4.97 7.55
N ARG A 77 9.76 5.37 8.32
CA ARG A 77 9.55 5.87 9.70
C ARG A 77 8.73 7.15 9.73
N ALA A 78 9.00 8.07 8.81
CA ALA A 78 8.25 9.31 8.70
C ALA A 78 6.79 9.09 8.30
N ALA A 79 6.50 8.08 7.46
CA ALA A 79 5.17 7.76 6.97
C ALA A 79 4.25 7.11 8.02
N VAL A 80 4.80 6.54 9.11
CA VAL A 80 4.00 5.83 10.13
C VAL A 80 2.92 6.73 10.74
N ILE A 81 3.29 7.95 11.16
CA ILE A 81 2.35 8.86 11.83
C ILE A 81 1.23 9.31 10.88
N PRO A 82 1.53 9.83 9.66
CA PRO A 82 0.48 10.15 8.68
C PRO A 82 -0.42 8.97 8.33
N ALA A 83 0.14 7.77 8.18
CA ALA A 83 -0.63 6.57 7.88
C ALA A 83 -1.59 6.20 9.01
N LEU A 84 -1.13 6.25 10.27
CA LEU A 84 -1.98 5.97 11.43
C LEU A 84 -3.11 7.00 11.56
N LEU A 85 -2.85 8.27 11.33
CA LEU A 85 -3.87 9.32 11.35
C LEU A 85 -4.90 9.11 10.22
N TYR A 86 -4.43 8.77 9.02
CA TYR A 86 -5.28 8.51 7.87
C TYR A 86 -6.24 7.34 8.12
N TYR A 87 -5.70 6.18 8.51
CA TYR A 87 -6.53 5.00 8.79
C TYR A 87 -7.38 5.16 10.04
N GLY A 88 -6.87 5.87 11.06
CA GLY A 88 -7.64 6.24 12.24
C GLY A 88 -8.87 7.07 11.87
N GLY A 89 -8.72 8.06 11.00
CA GLY A 89 -9.83 8.86 10.48
C GLY A 89 -10.89 8.02 9.75
N ILE A 90 -10.46 7.10 8.87
CA ILE A 90 -11.38 6.20 8.16
C ILE A 90 -12.14 5.30 9.14
N LEU A 91 -11.42 4.70 10.10
CA LEU A 91 -12.02 3.81 11.10
C LEU A 91 -13.05 4.54 11.96
N VAL A 92 -12.75 5.77 12.40
CA VAL A 92 -13.69 6.61 13.14
C VAL A 92 -14.93 6.91 12.30
N GLN A 93 -14.78 7.30 11.03
CA GLN A 93 -15.92 7.56 10.15
C GLN A 93 -16.79 6.32 9.94
N VAL A 94 -16.18 5.16 9.71
CA VAL A 94 -16.90 3.89 9.53
C VAL A 94 -17.65 3.53 10.83
N GLN A 95 -17.02 3.70 11.99
CA GLN A 95 -17.64 3.44 13.28
C GLN A 95 -18.80 4.40 13.56
N MET A 96 -18.61 5.70 13.33
CA MET A 96 -19.68 6.70 13.52
C MET A 96 -20.87 6.40 12.61
N ARG A 97 -20.62 5.98 11.38
CA ARG A 97 -21.68 5.59 10.44
C ARG A 97 -22.42 4.34 10.91
N ALA A 98 -21.69 3.32 11.39
CA ALA A 98 -22.28 2.12 11.95
C ALA A 98 -23.20 2.42 13.15
N THR A 99 -22.72 3.27 14.06
CA THR A 99 -23.51 3.69 15.23
C THR A 99 -24.76 4.48 14.83
N LYS A 100 -24.65 5.40 13.87
CA LYS A 100 -25.77 6.21 13.39
C LYS A 100 -26.85 5.38 12.70
N GLU A 101 -26.47 4.36 11.97
CA GLU A 101 -27.38 3.47 11.23
C GLU A 101 -27.76 2.22 12.02
N HIS A 102 -27.35 2.11 13.30
CA HIS A 102 -27.59 0.95 14.17
C HIS A 102 -27.20 -0.38 13.50
N LEU A 103 -26.04 -0.39 12.84
CA LEU A 103 -25.57 -1.59 12.16
C LEU A 103 -24.89 -2.53 13.14
N ASP A 104 -25.42 -3.74 13.23
CA ASP A 104 -24.80 -4.82 13.97
C ASP A 104 -23.69 -5.48 13.14
N GLY A 105 -22.58 -5.83 13.81
CA GLY A 105 -21.50 -6.55 13.16
C GLY A 105 -21.90 -7.97 12.73
N LEU A 106 -21.03 -8.65 12.00
CA LEU A 106 -21.25 -10.04 11.63
C LEU A 106 -21.35 -10.94 12.88
N PRO A 107 -22.29 -11.92 12.91
CA PRO A 107 -22.37 -12.90 13.96
C PRO A 107 -21.04 -13.63 14.15
N LYS A 108 -20.64 -13.86 15.40
CA LYS A 108 -19.35 -14.52 15.75
C LYS A 108 -19.17 -15.88 15.09
N GLU A 109 -20.26 -16.57 14.78
CA GLU A 109 -20.28 -17.89 14.15
C GLU A 109 -19.81 -17.85 12.68
N GLN A 110 -19.96 -16.71 12.00
CA GLN A 110 -19.53 -16.50 10.62
C GLN A 110 -18.09 -16.00 10.50
N MET A 111 -17.44 -15.71 11.63
CA MET A 111 -16.05 -15.23 11.62
C MET A 111 -15.08 -16.42 11.56
N PRO A 112 -14.15 -16.44 10.58
CA PRO A 112 -13.10 -17.45 10.54
C PRO A 112 -12.21 -17.34 11.80
N LYS A 113 -11.88 -18.48 12.41
CA LYS A 113 -10.99 -18.52 13.57
C LYS A 113 -9.58 -18.06 13.18
N PRO A 114 -9.08 -16.93 13.70
CA PRO A 114 -7.79 -16.35 13.26
C PRO A 114 -6.61 -17.30 13.47
N GLY A 115 -6.65 -18.14 14.52
CA GLY A 115 -5.61 -19.13 14.79
C GLY A 115 -5.49 -20.21 13.69
N LYS A 116 -6.62 -20.64 13.10
CA LYS A 116 -6.60 -21.62 12.01
C LYS A 116 -5.97 -21.02 10.75
N VAL A 117 -6.37 -19.80 10.39
CA VAL A 117 -5.83 -19.09 9.22
C VAL A 117 -4.32 -18.83 9.39
N MET A 118 -3.88 -18.41 10.58
CA MET A 118 -2.47 -18.18 10.88
C MET A 118 -1.65 -19.48 10.79
N ARG A 119 -2.18 -20.60 11.27
CA ARG A 119 -1.48 -21.89 11.18
C ARG A 119 -1.38 -22.42 9.74
N GLU A 120 -2.39 -22.15 8.91
CA GLU A 120 -2.43 -22.62 7.52
C GLU A 120 -1.60 -21.72 6.59
N ARG A 121 -1.64 -20.40 6.77
CA ARG A 121 -1.06 -19.42 5.83
C ARG A 121 -0.01 -18.49 6.45
N GLY A 122 0.30 -18.62 7.75
CA GLY A 122 1.23 -17.74 8.45
C GLY A 122 2.66 -17.76 7.87
N HIS A 123 3.07 -18.84 7.19
CA HIS A 123 4.36 -18.91 6.51
C HIS A 123 4.51 -17.86 5.40
N LEU A 124 3.41 -17.37 4.81
CA LEU A 124 3.43 -16.31 3.80
C LEU A 124 3.77 -14.93 4.37
N LEU A 125 3.79 -14.78 5.70
CA LEU A 125 4.28 -13.56 6.34
C LEU A 125 5.81 -13.49 6.40
N ILE A 126 6.52 -14.62 6.21
CA ILE A 126 7.99 -14.68 6.26
C ILE A 126 8.63 -13.76 5.22
N PRO A 127 8.23 -13.76 3.93
CA PRO A 127 8.79 -12.84 2.95
C PRO A 127 8.57 -11.36 3.31
N ILE A 128 7.41 -11.03 3.89
CA ILE A 128 7.09 -9.66 4.30
C ILE A 128 7.99 -9.25 5.46
N ALA A 129 8.13 -10.11 6.47
CA ALA A 129 9.02 -9.86 7.59
C ALA A 129 10.50 -9.74 7.14
N PHE A 130 10.92 -10.57 6.19
CA PHE A 130 12.25 -10.51 5.59
C PHE A 130 12.48 -9.19 4.84
N LEU A 131 11.51 -8.75 4.04
CA LEU A 131 11.57 -7.47 3.34
C LEU A 131 11.71 -6.30 4.32
N LEU A 132 10.88 -6.28 5.37
CA LEU A 132 10.94 -5.26 6.42
C LEU A 132 12.30 -5.23 7.11
N TYR A 133 12.83 -6.39 7.46
CA TYR A 133 14.17 -6.51 8.05
C TYR A 133 15.23 -5.91 7.12
N MET A 134 15.20 -6.27 5.84
CA MET A 134 16.16 -5.77 4.84
C MET A 134 16.05 -4.26 4.61
N LEU A 135 14.83 -3.69 4.58
CA LEU A 135 14.62 -2.26 4.35
C LEU A 135 14.95 -1.37 5.56
N ILE A 136 14.70 -1.88 6.78
CA ILE A 136 14.79 -1.07 7.99
C ILE A 136 16.16 -1.22 8.67
N TRP A 137 16.66 -2.46 8.78
CA TRP A 137 17.87 -2.77 9.56
C TRP A 137 19.12 -3.01 8.74
N SER A 138 19.01 -3.59 7.54
CA SER A 138 20.22 -4.01 6.81
C SER A 138 20.93 -2.85 6.09
N GLY A 139 20.31 -1.67 5.97
CA GLY A 139 20.87 -0.50 5.27
C GLY A 139 21.18 -0.74 3.78
N ARG A 140 20.67 -1.83 3.21
CA ARG A 140 20.86 -2.18 1.80
C ARG A 140 19.92 -1.37 0.90
N THR A 141 20.27 -1.33 -0.39
CA THR A 141 19.42 -0.66 -1.38
C THR A 141 18.07 -1.37 -1.52
N VAL A 142 17.04 -0.61 -1.92
CA VAL A 142 15.69 -1.14 -2.14
C VAL A 142 15.69 -2.25 -3.19
N ILE A 143 16.46 -2.07 -4.28
CA ILE A 143 16.57 -3.04 -5.37
C ILE A 143 17.15 -4.37 -4.86
N PHE A 144 18.21 -4.32 -4.06
CA PHE A 144 18.82 -5.50 -3.46
C PHE A 144 17.84 -6.23 -2.53
N SER A 145 17.14 -5.47 -1.67
CA SER A 145 16.15 -6.02 -0.74
C SER A 145 14.98 -6.66 -1.48
N ALA A 146 14.48 -6.03 -2.55
CA ALA A 146 13.41 -6.56 -3.38
C ALA A 146 13.81 -7.86 -4.08
N PHE A 147 15.00 -7.91 -4.70
CA PHE A 147 15.50 -9.11 -5.37
C PHE A 147 15.53 -10.31 -4.41
N TRP A 148 16.17 -10.17 -3.25
CA TRP A 148 16.25 -11.26 -2.28
C TRP A 148 14.89 -11.64 -1.71
N THR A 149 13.98 -10.68 -1.55
CA THR A 149 12.62 -10.97 -1.09
C THR A 149 11.85 -11.79 -2.12
N ILE A 150 12.02 -11.53 -3.42
CA ILE A 150 11.42 -12.36 -4.49
C ILE A 150 11.93 -13.80 -4.38
N VAL A 151 13.24 -13.99 -4.22
CA VAL A 151 13.84 -15.33 -4.05
C VAL A 151 13.25 -16.03 -2.82
N VAL A 152 13.21 -15.35 -1.67
CA VAL A 152 12.64 -15.90 -0.44
C VAL A 152 11.15 -16.23 -0.63
N THR A 153 10.40 -15.38 -1.33
CA THR A 153 8.97 -15.62 -1.61
C THR A 153 8.76 -16.90 -2.40
N ILE A 154 9.55 -17.12 -3.46
CA ILE A 154 9.48 -18.33 -4.27
C ILE A 154 9.82 -19.56 -3.43
N LEU A 155 10.89 -19.51 -2.62
CA LEU A 155 11.31 -20.60 -1.75
C LEU A 155 10.25 -20.93 -0.70
N VAL A 156 9.70 -19.92 -0.02
CA VAL A 156 8.67 -20.08 1.01
C VAL A 156 7.36 -20.61 0.42
N ALA A 157 6.99 -20.17 -0.79
CA ALA A 157 5.81 -20.67 -1.49
C ALA A 157 5.90 -22.17 -1.79
N GLN A 158 7.10 -22.71 -2.02
CA GLN A 158 7.30 -24.15 -2.26
C GLN A 158 7.21 -25.02 -1.00
N LEU A 159 7.30 -24.44 0.21
CA LEU A 159 7.29 -25.20 1.47
C LEU A 159 5.98 -25.93 1.75
N ARG A 160 4.85 -25.45 1.22
CA ARG A 160 3.57 -26.06 1.49
C ARG A 160 2.77 -26.32 0.20
N PRO A 161 2.06 -27.47 0.09
CA PRO A 161 1.29 -27.82 -1.09
C PRO A 161 0.21 -26.80 -1.47
N ILE A 162 -0.35 -26.10 -0.46
CA ILE A 162 -1.43 -25.10 -0.63
C ILE A 162 -0.93 -23.80 -1.30
N SER A 163 0.37 -23.47 -1.15
CA SER A 163 0.99 -22.27 -1.71
C SER A 163 1.99 -22.55 -2.82
N ARG A 164 2.11 -23.82 -3.21
CA ARG A 164 3.10 -24.25 -4.20
C ARG A 164 2.82 -23.64 -5.56
N MET A 165 3.81 -22.94 -6.09
CA MET A 165 3.75 -22.29 -7.39
C MET A 165 4.39 -23.21 -8.44
N SER A 166 3.69 -23.38 -9.57
CA SER A 166 4.24 -24.00 -10.76
C SER A 166 5.24 -23.06 -11.45
N PHE A 167 6.13 -23.58 -12.26
CA PHE A 167 7.03 -22.75 -13.07
C PHE A 167 6.27 -21.75 -13.94
N LYS A 168 5.10 -22.15 -14.47
CA LYS A 168 4.21 -21.26 -15.22
C LYS A 168 3.69 -20.12 -14.37
N ASP A 169 3.27 -20.38 -13.13
CA ASP A 169 2.77 -19.36 -12.22
C ASP A 169 3.85 -18.31 -11.89
N ILE A 170 5.10 -18.77 -11.76
CA ILE A 170 6.26 -17.87 -11.54
C ILE A 170 6.48 -16.99 -12.77
N CYS A 171 6.47 -17.55 -13.98
CA CYS A 171 6.59 -16.78 -15.21
C CYS A 171 5.43 -15.79 -15.38
N ASP A 172 4.20 -16.20 -15.12
CA ASP A 172 3.02 -15.34 -15.19
C ASP A 172 3.11 -14.19 -14.16
N ALA A 173 3.62 -14.46 -12.95
CA ALA A 173 3.87 -13.43 -11.94
C ALA A 173 4.92 -12.39 -12.41
N PHE A 174 6.02 -12.83 -13.05
CA PHE A 174 7.01 -11.91 -13.62
C PHE A 174 6.43 -11.07 -14.75
N VAL A 175 5.62 -11.67 -15.64
CA VAL A 175 4.94 -10.94 -16.72
C VAL A 175 3.96 -9.92 -16.16
N ALA A 176 3.18 -10.29 -15.14
CA ALA A 176 2.26 -9.36 -14.47
C ALA A 176 3.01 -8.20 -13.79
N GLY A 177 4.13 -8.50 -13.12
CA GLY A 177 5.01 -7.51 -12.52
C GLY A 177 5.58 -6.53 -13.56
N ALA A 178 6.09 -7.05 -14.68
CA ALA A 178 6.60 -6.23 -15.77
C ALA A 178 5.53 -5.29 -16.34
N LYS A 179 4.31 -5.80 -16.56
CA LYS A 179 3.18 -4.96 -17.03
C LYS A 179 2.84 -3.85 -16.04
N SER A 180 2.85 -4.14 -14.73
CA SER A 180 2.60 -3.13 -13.69
C SER A 180 3.69 -2.06 -13.65
N THR A 181 4.93 -2.43 -13.95
CA THR A 181 6.07 -1.50 -13.99
C THR A 181 5.92 -0.44 -15.08
N VAL A 182 5.28 -0.74 -16.21
CA VAL A 182 5.06 0.22 -17.30
C VAL A 182 4.30 1.46 -16.81
N SER A 183 3.21 1.27 -16.08
CA SER A 183 2.42 2.40 -15.54
C SER A 183 3.23 3.26 -14.57
N VAL A 184 4.04 2.63 -13.72
CA VAL A 184 4.92 3.33 -12.77
C VAL A 184 6.01 4.09 -13.52
N ALA A 185 6.63 3.48 -14.52
CA ALA A 185 7.67 4.12 -15.33
C ALA A 185 7.16 5.37 -16.06
N ILE A 186 5.95 5.30 -16.65
CA ILE A 186 5.31 6.45 -17.31
C ILE A 186 5.03 7.56 -16.27
N ALA A 187 4.50 7.22 -15.12
CA ALA A 187 4.24 8.20 -14.05
C ALA A 187 5.55 8.88 -13.59
N CYS A 188 6.62 8.11 -13.37
CA CYS A 188 7.93 8.64 -12.99
C CYS A 188 8.51 9.55 -14.10
N ALA A 189 8.37 9.17 -15.36
CA ALA A 189 8.81 10.01 -16.49
C ALA A 189 8.06 11.35 -16.51
N CYS A 190 6.74 11.34 -16.36
CA CYS A 190 5.93 12.57 -16.30
C CYS A 190 6.36 13.46 -15.12
N VAL A 191 6.52 12.89 -13.93
CA VAL A 191 6.99 13.63 -12.75
C VAL A 191 8.39 14.16 -12.98
N GLY A 192 9.30 13.38 -13.57
CA GLY A 192 10.66 13.80 -13.89
C GLY A 192 10.70 15.00 -14.83
N ILE A 193 9.83 15.03 -15.85
CA ILE A 193 9.70 16.18 -16.75
C ILE A 193 9.25 17.44 -15.99
N ILE A 194 8.21 17.31 -15.16
CA ILE A 194 7.69 18.42 -14.34
C ILE A 194 8.77 18.96 -13.41
N VAL A 195 9.43 18.07 -12.67
CA VAL A 195 10.51 18.45 -11.73
C VAL A 195 11.68 19.12 -12.50
N GLY A 196 12.05 18.55 -13.64
CA GLY A 196 13.11 19.11 -14.49
C GLY A 196 12.78 20.52 -14.97
N VAL A 197 11.57 20.75 -15.49
CA VAL A 197 11.11 22.08 -15.93
C VAL A 197 11.06 23.05 -14.77
N CYS A 198 10.50 22.66 -13.62
CA CYS A 198 10.45 23.49 -12.42
C CYS A 198 11.85 23.86 -11.92
N GLY A 199 12.80 22.91 -11.98
CA GLY A 199 14.21 23.17 -11.61
C GLY A 199 14.91 24.14 -12.57
N MET A 200 14.77 23.91 -13.89
CA MET A 200 15.40 24.77 -14.92
C MET A 200 14.83 26.19 -14.95
N THR A 201 13.54 26.35 -14.68
CA THR A 201 12.88 27.67 -14.67
C THR A 201 12.96 28.41 -13.33
N GLY A 202 13.47 27.77 -12.28
CA GLY A 202 13.44 28.33 -10.94
C GLY A 202 12.02 28.54 -10.39
N PHE A 203 11.00 27.90 -10.99
CA PHE A 203 9.60 28.10 -10.68
C PHE A 203 9.30 27.89 -9.18
N ALA A 204 9.87 26.85 -8.58
CA ALA A 204 9.66 26.55 -7.17
C ALA A 204 10.15 27.69 -6.25
N LEU A 205 11.30 28.29 -6.56
CA LEU A 205 11.84 29.43 -5.80
C LEU A 205 10.98 30.67 -5.99
N ASN A 206 10.52 30.94 -7.21
CA ASN A 206 9.67 32.07 -7.52
C ASN A 206 8.31 31.98 -6.78
N VAL A 207 7.72 30.78 -6.73
CA VAL A 207 6.48 30.54 -5.95
C VAL A 207 6.73 30.73 -4.46
N ALA A 208 7.83 30.20 -3.91
CA ALA A 208 8.18 30.38 -2.51
C ALA A 208 8.34 31.87 -2.15
N HIS A 209 9.05 32.62 -2.97
CA HIS A 209 9.20 34.08 -2.79
C HIS A 209 7.86 34.82 -2.88
N ALA A 210 6.98 34.43 -3.79
CA ALA A 210 5.64 35.03 -3.93
C ALA A 210 4.80 34.78 -2.66
N ILE A 211 4.82 33.56 -2.12
CA ILE A 211 4.10 33.21 -0.89
C ILE A 211 4.63 34.01 0.31
N ILE A 212 5.95 34.09 0.47
CA ILE A 212 6.58 34.87 1.55
C ILE A 212 6.15 36.34 1.46
N ARG A 213 6.15 36.92 0.25
CA ARG A 213 5.76 38.31 0.02
C ARG A 213 4.29 38.59 0.38
N ILE A 214 3.39 37.64 0.10
CA ILE A 214 1.99 37.76 0.48
C ILE A 214 1.80 37.63 2.01
N GLY A 215 2.58 36.77 2.66
CA GLY A 215 2.51 36.56 4.11
C GLY A 215 3.16 37.66 4.96
N GLN A 216 3.86 38.62 4.35
CA GLN A 216 4.47 39.78 5.02
C GLN A 216 3.56 41.01 5.01
N HIS A 217 2.41 40.94 4.38
CA HIS A 217 1.31 41.92 4.40
C HIS A 217 0.15 41.43 5.25
#